data_35f7467d08cbf60f99135e98604e2602
#
_entry.id   35f7467d08cbf60f99135e98604e2602
#
_cell.length_a   1.000
_cell.length_b   1.000
_cell.length_c   1.000
_cell.angle_alpha   90.00
_cell.angle_beta   90.00
_cell.angle_gamma   90.00
#
_symmetry.space_group_name_H-M   'P 1'
#
loop_
_entity.id
_entity.type
_entity.pdbx_description
1 polymer ?
#
loop_
_entity_poly.entity_id
_entity_poly.type
_entity_poly.pdbx_seq_one_letter_code
_entity_poly.pdbx_strand_id
1 'polypeptide(L)' 'MSDDATFEKFRACTVEVLQVPEDKVVLEARFGDDLDADSLDLVELVMALEESFDITVEETELEDVTTIGQAFDLISSKL' A
#
# COMPACT_ATOMS: atom_id res chain seq x y z
N MET A 1 6.39 -16.77 8.01
CA MET A 1 6.18 -16.89 6.59
C MET A 1 6.60 -15.64 5.87
N SER A 2 6.93 -15.79 4.59
CA SER A 2 7.38 -14.66 3.79
C SER A 2 6.33 -13.56 3.68
N ASP A 3 5.05 -13.92 3.71
CA ASP A 3 3.96 -12.95 3.59
C ASP A 3 3.91 -12.00 4.77
N ASP A 4 4.22 -12.48 5.96
CA ASP A 4 4.20 -11.63 7.16
C ASP A 4 5.27 -10.55 7.09
N ALA A 5 6.48 -10.92 6.69
CA ALA A 5 7.58 -9.97 6.57
C ALA A 5 7.31 -8.98 5.43
N THR A 6 6.72 -9.45 4.33
CA THR A 6 6.37 -8.61 3.20
C THR A 6 5.31 -7.59 3.62
N PHE A 7 4.29 -8.05 4.34
CA PHE A 7 3.22 -7.16 4.80
C PHE A 7 3.75 -6.15 5.82
N GLU A 8 4.66 -6.55 6.69
CA GLU A 8 5.23 -5.64 7.67
C GLU A 8 6.00 -4.51 6.99
N LYS A 9 6.75 -4.85 5.94
CA LYS A 9 7.48 -3.85 5.17
C LYS A 9 6.50 -2.91 4.46
N PHE A 10 5.43 -3.48 3.90
CA PHE A 10 4.37 -2.71 3.26
C PHE A 10 3.72 -1.76 4.25
N ARG A 11 3.38 -2.26 5.43
CA ARG A 11 2.74 -1.46 6.47
C ARG A 11 3.64 -0.33 6.95
N ALA A 12 4.91 -0.62 7.17
CA ALA A 12 5.86 0.41 7.60
C ALA A 12 5.95 1.53 6.58
N CYS A 13 5.97 1.19 5.31
CA CYS A 13 6.00 2.17 4.23
C CYS A 13 4.72 3.00 4.22
N THR A 14 3.57 2.35 4.41
CA THR A 14 2.28 3.02 4.44
C THR A 14 2.19 4.00 5.61
N VAL A 15 2.62 3.56 6.78
CA VAL A 15 2.63 4.42 7.97
C VAL A 15 3.48 5.66 7.73
N GLU A 16 4.62 5.48 7.14
CA GLU A 16 5.56 6.59 6.90
C GLU A 16 5.00 7.59 5.88
N VAL A 17 4.47 7.08 4.78
CA VAL A 17 3.99 7.94 3.69
C VAL A 17 2.68 8.61 4.03
N LEU A 18 1.72 7.86 4.56
CA LEU A 18 0.40 8.39 4.87
C LEU A 18 0.30 8.99 6.26
N GLN A 19 1.31 8.74 7.11
CA GLN A 19 1.35 9.23 8.48
C GLN A 19 0.12 8.78 9.27
N VAL A 20 -0.16 7.50 9.21
CA VAL A 20 -1.26 6.88 9.93
C VAL A 20 -0.70 5.88 10.95
N PRO A 21 -1.46 5.59 12.03
CA PRO A 21 -1.01 4.59 13.01
C PRO A 21 -0.94 3.19 12.39
N GLU A 22 -0.03 2.37 12.90
CA GLU A 22 0.14 1.01 12.43
C GLU A 22 -1.14 0.19 12.49
N ASP A 23 -1.90 0.37 13.56
CA ASP A 23 -3.11 -0.42 13.79
C ASP A 23 -4.23 -0.09 12.81
N LYS A 24 -4.10 0.98 12.06
CA LYS A 24 -5.07 1.31 11.01
C LYS A 24 -4.73 0.66 9.68
N VAL A 25 -3.51 0.15 9.54
CA VAL A 25 -3.08 -0.49 8.29
C VAL A 25 -3.40 -1.96 8.36
N VAL A 26 -4.64 -2.28 8.04
CA VAL A 26 -5.15 -3.65 8.01
C VAL A 26 -5.74 -3.92 6.63
N LEU A 27 -5.89 -5.18 6.28
CA LEU A 27 -6.31 -5.55 4.92
C LEU A 27 -7.65 -4.94 4.51
N GLU A 28 -8.59 -4.82 5.42
CA GLU A 28 -9.90 -4.26 5.14
C GLU A 28 -9.93 -2.73 5.10
N ALA A 29 -8.87 -2.07 5.53
CA ALA A 29 -8.86 -0.61 5.58
C ALA A 29 -8.95 -0.01 4.19
N ARG A 30 -9.79 0.98 4.04
CA ARG A 30 -9.94 1.71 2.78
C ARG A 30 -9.08 2.96 2.83
N PHE A 31 -8.39 3.23 1.73
CA PHE A 31 -7.51 4.40 1.69
C PHE A 31 -8.27 5.71 1.91
N GLY A 32 -9.41 5.86 1.26
CA GLY A 32 -10.19 7.09 1.40
C GLY A 32 -10.97 7.18 2.69
N ASP A 33 -11.70 6.12 3.03
CA ASP A 33 -12.63 6.15 4.15
C ASP A 33 -11.96 5.94 5.50
N ASP A 34 -10.96 5.07 5.55
CA ASP A 34 -10.36 4.70 6.83
C ASP A 34 -9.03 5.41 7.10
N LEU A 35 -8.27 5.69 6.04
CA LEU A 35 -6.95 6.30 6.17
C LEU A 35 -6.93 7.76 5.73
N ASP A 36 -8.05 8.26 5.23
CA ASP A 36 -8.19 9.64 4.79
C ASP A 36 -7.12 10.02 3.76
N ALA A 37 -6.82 9.09 2.86
CA ALA A 37 -5.83 9.30 1.81
C ALA A 37 -6.54 9.56 0.48
N ASP A 38 -6.09 10.58 -0.23
CA ASP A 38 -6.64 10.86 -1.55
C ASP A 38 -5.79 10.18 -2.64
N SER A 39 -6.11 10.43 -3.90
CA SER A 39 -5.40 9.77 -5.00
C SER A 39 -3.93 10.17 -5.07
N LEU A 40 -3.60 11.40 -4.69
CA LEU A 40 -2.21 11.83 -4.66
C LEU A 40 -1.43 11.07 -3.60
N ASP A 41 -2.03 10.90 -2.43
CA ASP A 41 -1.41 10.13 -1.35
C ASP A 41 -1.16 8.69 -1.79
N LEU A 42 -2.12 8.11 -2.50
CA LEU A 42 -1.97 6.75 -3.00
C LEU A 42 -0.82 6.65 -4.00
N VAL A 43 -0.71 7.62 -4.89
CA VAL A 43 0.39 7.65 -5.87
C VAL A 43 1.74 7.75 -5.16
N GLU A 44 1.82 8.60 -4.15
CA GLU A 44 3.07 8.74 -3.37
C GLU A 44 3.42 7.45 -2.65
N LEU A 45 2.42 6.79 -2.08
CA LEU A 45 2.64 5.51 -1.41
C LEU A 45 3.15 4.47 -2.40
N VAL A 46 2.54 4.39 -3.57
CA VAL A 46 2.94 3.41 -4.58
C VAL A 46 4.37 3.67 -5.03
N MET A 47 4.75 4.92 -5.22
CA MET A 47 6.12 5.26 -5.60
C MET A 47 7.11 4.79 -4.54
N ALA A 48 6.79 4.97 -3.27
CA ALA A 48 7.63 4.51 -2.18
C ALA A 48 7.72 2.98 -2.16
N LEU A 49 6.60 2.31 -2.45
CA LEU A 49 6.58 0.85 -2.49
C LEU A 49 7.40 0.31 -3.67
N GLU A 50 7.36 1.00 -4.80
CA GLU A 50 8.17 0.61 -5.95
C GLU A 50 9.65 0.63 -5.60
N GLU A 51 10.09 1.64 -4.87
CA GLU A 51 11.47 1.73 -4.44
C GLU A 51 11.81 0.68 -3.38
N SER A 52 10.93 0.50 -2.42
CA SER A 52 11.15 -0.44 -1.31
C SER A 52 11.23 -1.88 -1.78
N PHE A 53 10.41 -2.25 -2.76
CA PHE A 53 10.32 -3.63 -3.24
C PHE A 53 11.01 -3.84 -4.60
N ASP A 54 11.54 -2.78 -5.18
CA ASP A 54 12.20 -2.83 -6.49
C ASP A 54 11.28 -3.41 -7.56
N ILE A 55 10.09 -2.83 -7.64
CA ILE A 55 9.06 -3.25 -8.61
C ILE A 55 8.55 -2.03 -9.35
N THR A 56 7.77 -2.27 -10.39
CA THR A 56 7.11 -1.21 -11.16
C THR A 56 5.62 -1.44 -11.17
N VAL A 57 4.86 -0.39 -10.87
CA VAL A 57 3.40 -0.44 -10.86
C VAL A 57 2.85 0.58 -11.85
N GLU A 58 2.02 0.11 -12.76
CA GLU A 58 1.39 0.99 -13.75
C GLU A 58 0.23 1.75 -13.11
N GLU A 59 0.01 2.97 -13.57
CA GLU A 59 -1.09 3.80 -13.08
C GLU A 59 -2.44 3.10 -13.25
N THR A 60 -2.61 2.41 -14.38
CA THR A 60 -3.86 1.70 -14.66
C THR A 60 -4.15 0.60 -13.65
N GLU A 61 -3.10 0.03 -13.06
CA GLU A 61 -3.27 -1.02 -12.05
C GLU A 61 -3.84 -0.47 -10.75
N LEU A 62 -3.70 0.84 -10.52
CA LEU A 62 -4.17 1.48 -9.30
C LEU A 62 -5.65 1.86 -9.35
N GLU A 63 -6.25 1.85 -10.51
CA GLU A 63 -7.63 2.32 -10.66
C GLU A 63 -8.62 1.50 -9.84
N ASP A 64 -8.35 0.23 -9.67
CA ASP A 64 -9.23 -0.67 -8.91
C ASP A 64 -8.82 -0.82 -7.45
N VAL A 65 -7.73 -0.18 -7.04
CA VAL A 65 -7.20 -0.32 -5.68
C VAL A 65 -7.90 0.67 -4.76
N THR A 66 -8.67 0.15 -3.81
CA THR A 66 -9.39 0.97 -2.83
C THR A 66 -9.05 0.59 -1.39
N THR A 67 -8.52 -0.61 -1.17
CA THR A 67 -8.20 -1.09 0.18
C THR A 67 -6.72 -1.47 0.28
N ILE A 68 -6.26 -1.55 1.53
CA ILE A 68 -4.89 -2.01 1.83
C ILE A 68 -4.68 -3.41 1.25
N GLY A 69 -5.66 -4.29 1.40
CA GLY A 69 -5.56 -5.66 0.89
C GLY A 69 -5.35 -5.71 -0.61
N GLN A 70 -6.08 -4.88 -1.35
CA GLN A 70 -5.94 -4.83 -2.81
C GLN A 70 -4.56 -4.32 -3.21
N ALA A 71 -4.06 -3.30 -2.50
CA ALA A 71 -2.73 -2.76 -2.77
C ALA A 71 -1.66 -3.80 -2.45
N PHE A 72 -1.82 -4.49 -1.32
CA PHE A 72 -0.87 -5.52 -0.92
C PHE A 72 -0.86 -6.69 -1.91
N ASP A 73 -2.04 -7.10 -2.39
CA ASP A 73 -2.13 -8.16 -3.40
C ASP A 73 -1.41 -7.75 -4.68
N LEU A 74 -1.60 -6.52 -5.09
CA LEU A 74 -0.94 -6.00 -6.29
C LEU A 74 0.57 -6.05 -6.14
N ILE A 75 1.08 -5.55 -5.02
CA ILE A 75 2.52 -5.55 -4.75
C ILE A 75 3.05 -6.99 -4.69
N SER A 76 2.35 -7.86 -3.97
CA SER A 76 2.76 -9.26 -3.83
C SER A 76 2.84 -9.98 -5.17
N SER A 77 1.93 -9.66 -6.09
CA SER A 77 1.90 -10.31 -7.39
C SER A 77 3.11 -9.95 -8.25
N LYS A 78 3.80 -8.88 -7.89
CA LYS A 78 4.98 -8.43 -8.63
C LYS A 78 6.30 -8.94 -8.01
N LEU A 79 6.20 -9.60 -6.88
CA LEU A 79 7.36 -10.20 -6.22
C LEU A 79 7.57 -11.65 -6.69
#